data_a780a8939e2954f433cef76aeb36504b
#
_entry.id   a780a8939e2954f433cef76aeb36504b
#
_cell.length_a   1.000
_cell.length_b   1.000
_cell.length_c   1.000
_cell.angle_alpha   90.00
_cell.angle_beta   90.00
_cell.angle_gamma   90.00
#
_symmetry.space_group_name_H-M   'P 1'
#
loop_
_entity.id
_entity.type
_entity.pdbx_description
1 polymer ?
#
loop_
_entity_poly.entity_id
_entity_poly.type
_entity_poly.pdbx_seq_one_letter_code
_entity_poly.pdbx_strand_id
1 'polypeptide(L)'
;KKPRVGVVGEILVKFHPAANNHLVELLESEGAEAVVPDLTDFLLYCFYNTGFKADNLGMSQKSKKIGRLGINFFEWLRSAARDEFTKSRHFTAPAHIDDLARYARDIVSEGNQTGEGWFLTGEMLELIHTGTPNIVCTQPFACLPNHVVGKGVIKELRHRYPGSNIVAIDYDPGASEVNQLNRIKLMLSTANKNLAKQNAPEQKDQAAGLSLIHI
;
A
#
# COMPACT_ATOMS: atom_id res chain seq x y z
N LYS A 1 19.40 -8.71 -1.47
CA LYS A 1 17.96 -8.36 -1.55
C LYS A 1 17.83 -6.92 -2.02
N LYS A 2 16.80 -6.61 -2.80
CA LYS A 2 16.42 -5.24 -3.18
C LYS A 2 15.39 -4.70 -2.19
N PRO A 3 15.32 -3.38 -1.95
CA PRO A 3 14.22 -2.81 -1.19
C PRO A 3 12.93 -2.92 -2.01
N ARG A 4 11.85 -3.39 -1.39
CA ARG A 4 10.53 -3.46 -2.01
C ARG A 4 9.81 -2.14 -1.82
N VAL A 5 9.19 -1.63 -2.88
CA VAL A 5 8.47 -0.35 -2.90
C VAL A 5 7.07 -0.57 -3.46
N GLY A 6 6.07 -0.36 -2.63
CA GLY A 6 4.66 -0.40 -3.04
C GLY A 6 4.27 0.86 -3.82
N VAL A 7 3.46 0.71 -4.86
CA VAL A 7 2.85 1.81 -5.61
C VAL A 7 1.35 1.75 -5.43
N VAL A 8 0.80 2.75 -4.76
CA VAL A 8 -0.64 2.91 -4.52
C VAL A 8 -1.09 4.31 -4.96
N GLY A 9 -2.37 4.56 -5.00
CA GLY A 9 -2.87 5.90 -5.28
C GLY A 9 -4.05 5.92 -6.24
N GLU A 10 -4.25 7.05 -6.90
CA GLU A 10 -5.32 7.25 -7.87
C GLU A 10 -5.15 6.28 -9.05
N ILE A 11 -6.25 5.66 -9.46
CA ILE A 11 -6.24 4.50 -10.37
C ILE A 11 -5.56 4.79 -11.70
N LEU A 12 -5.89 5.93 -12.35
CA LEU A 12 -5.26 6.28 -13.63
C LEU A 12 -3.76 6.55 -13.43
N VAL A 13 -3.41 7.36 -12.43
CA VAL A 13 -2.01 7.72 -12.15
C VAL A 13 -1.21 6.48 -11.73
N LYS A 14 -1.81 5.57 -10.95
CA LYS A 14 -1.15 4.33 -10.53
C LYS A 14 -0.80 3.41 -11.71
N PHE A 15 -1.73 3.21 -12.65
CA PHE A 15 -1.60 2.19 -13.69
C PHE A 15 -1.14 2.70 -15.06
N HIS A 16 -1.20 4.01 -15.31
CA HIS A 16 -0.83 4.58 -16.61
C HIS A 16 0.59 5.15 -16.58
N PRO A 17 1.58 4.54 -17.25
CA PRO A 17 2.98 4.96 -17.16
C PRO A 17 3.23 6.42 -17.54
N ALA A 18 2.55 6.93 -18.59
CA ALA A 18 2.69 8.33 -18.97
C ALA A 18 2.06 9.31 -17.95
N ALA A 19 1.11 8.85 -17.11
CA ALA A 19 0.52 9.68 -16.08
C ALA A 19 1.37 9.77 -14.81
N ASN A 20 2.29 8.82 -14.61
CA ASN A 20 3.19 8.77 -13.44
C ASN A 20 4.68 8.86 -13.78
N ASN A 21 5.01 9.39 -14.98
CA ASN A 21 6.38 9.56 -15.44
C ASN A 21 7.20 8.25 -15.34
N HIS A 22 6.60 7.12 -15.76
CA HIS A 22 7.23 5.80 -15.76
C HIS A 22 7.78 5.38 -14.39
N LEU A 23 7.00 5.61 -13.33
CA LEU A 23 7.42 5.40 -11.94
C LEU A 23 7.98 4.00 -11.67
N VAL A 24 7.35 2.94 -12.21
CA VAL A 24 7.83 1.56 -12.00
C VAL A 24 9.23 1.38 -12.59
N GLU A 25 9.44 1.82 -13.84
CA GLU A 25 10.75 1.77 -14.50
C GLU A 25 11.80 2.59 -13.74
N LEU A 26 11.41 3.76 -13.21
CA LEU A 26 12.27 4.56 -12.35
C LEU A 26 12.70 3.81 -11.09
N LEU A 27 11.75 3.21 -10.36
CA LEU A 27 12.04 2.47 -9.13
C LEU A 27 12.97 1.29 -9.40
N GLU A 28 12.76 0.56 -10.49
CA GLU A 28 13.57 -0.59 -10.88
C GLU A 28 14.98 -0.18 -11.34
N SER A 29 15.10 0.92 -12.08
CA SER A 29 16.40 1.48 -12.52
C SER A 29 17.23 1.99 -11.33
N GLU A 30 16.60 2.48 -10.27
CA GLU A 30 17.24 2.87 -9.01
C GLU A 30 17.51 1.68 -8.07
N GLY A 31 17.27 0.45 -8.53
CA GLY A 31 17.63 -0.79 -7.83
C GLY A 31 16.59 -1.31 -6.83
N ALA A 32 15.38 -0.79 -6.84
CA ALA A 32 14.28 -1.30 -6.03
C ALA A 32 13.52 -2.45 -6.75
N GLU A 33 12.61 -3.10 -6.03
CA GLU A 33 11.59 -4.00 -6.56
C GLU A 33 10.23 -3.29 -6.41
N ALA A 34 9.60 -2.94 -7.54
CA ALA A 34 8.28 -2.32 -7.53
C ALA A 34 7.19 -3.36 -7.25
N VAL A 35 6.28 -3.05 -6.32
CA VAL A 35 5.11 -3.87 -5.97
C VAL A 35 3.86 -3.05 -6.22
N VAL A 36 3.10 -3.42 -7.26
CA VAL A 36 1.88 -2.72 -7.66
C VAL A 36 0.69 -3.64 -7.40
N PRO A 37 -0.16 -3.37 -6.39
CA PRO A 37 -1.40 -4.11 -6.20
C PRO A 37 -2.28 -4.05 -7.44
N ASP A 38 -3.01 -5.13 -7.72
CA ASP A 38 -3.73 -5.29 -8.99
C ASP A 38 -5.03 -4.45 -9.06
N LEU A 39 -5.55 -4.28 -10.29
CA LEU A 39 -6.78 -3.53 -10.54
C LEU A 39 -8.03 -4.29 -10.07
N THR A 40 -7.97 -5.60 -9.93
CA THR A 40 -9.11 -6.43 -9.52
C THR A 40 -9.55 -6.05 -8.11
N ASP A 41 -8.62 -5.69 -7.22
CA ASP A 41 -8.93 -5.25 -5.86
C ASP A 41 -9.80 -3.99 -5.85
N PHE A 42 -9.57 -3.07 -6.78
CA PHE A 42 -10.43 -1.88 -6.92
C PHE A 42 -11.85 -2.26 -7.40
N LEU A 43 -11.98 -3.23 -8.29
CA LEU A 43 -13.30 -3.74 -8.69
C LEU A 43 -14.02 -4.40 -7.52
N LEU A 44 -13.32 -5.19 -6.73
CA LEU A 44 -13.84 -5.81 -5.52
C LEU A 44 -14.27 -4.76 -4.48
N TYR A 45 -13.49 -3.70 -4.31
CA TYR A 45 -13.86 -2.54 -3.49
C TYR A 45 -15.18 -1.91 -3.96
N CYS A 46 -15.39 -1.73 -5.26
CA CYS A 46 -16.65 -1.19 -5.79
C CYS A 46 -17.85 -2.07 -5.43
N PHE A 47 -17.72 -3.39 -5.53
CA PHE A 47 -18.75 -4.34 -5.10
C PHE A 47 -18.95 -4.31 -3.58
N TYR A 48 -17.88 -4.25 -2.81
CA TYR A 48 -17.92 -4.22 -1.34
C TYR A 48 -18.70 -3.01 -0.81
N ASN A 49 -18.51 -1.85 -1.41
CA ASN A 49 -19.19 -0.61 -1.04
C ASN A 49 -20.72 -0.69 -1.15
N THR A 50 -21.27 -1.60 -1.96
CA THR A 50 -22.73 -1.80 -2.04
C THR A 50 -23.31 -2.28 -0.71
N GLY A 51 -22.55 -3.04 0.08
CA GLY A 51 -22.92 -3.49 1.40
C GLY A 51 -23.09 -2.30 2.37
N PHE A 52 -22.08 -1.49 2.51
CA PHE A 52 -22.11 -0.29 3.36
C PHE A 52 -23.23 0.67 2.95
N LYS A 53 -23.42 0.90 1.64
CA LYS A 53 -24.48 1.77 1.12
C LYS A 53 -25.88 1.23 1.42
N ALA A 54 -26.06 -0.09 1.36
CA ALA A 54 -27.35 -0.71 1.70
C ALA A 54 -27.66 -0.63 3.21
N ASP A 55 -26.64 -0.76 4.05
CA ASP A 55 -26.83 -0.77 5.50
C ASP A 55 -26.92 0.65 6.10
N ASN A 56 -26.28 1.65 5.48
CA ASN A 56 -26.13 2.99 6.07
C ASN A 56 -26.72 4.12 5.23
N LEU A 57 -26.87 3.95 3.91
CA LEU A 57 -27.25 5.02 2.99
C LEU A 57 -28.56 4.73 2.22
N GLY A 58 -29.36 3.77 2.68
CA GLY A 58 -30.66 3.46 2.08
C GLY A 58 -30.64 2.77 0.71
N MET A 59 -29.50 2.25 0.27
CA MET A 59 -29.44 1.45 -0.95
C MET A 59 -30.20 0.12 -0.76
N SER A 60 -30.71 -0.43 -1.86
CA SER A 60 -31.47 -1.69 -1.83
C SER A 60 -30.63 -2.87 -1.28
N GLN A 61 -31.23 -3.68 -0.40
CA GLN A 61 -30.61 -4.93 0.05
C GLN A 61 -30.35 -5.94 -1.08
N LYS A 62 -31.06 -5.82 -2.21
CA LYS A 62 -30.74 -6.59 -3.43
C LYS A 62 -29.36 -6.21 -3.98
N SER A 63 -29.02 -4.92 -3.96
CA SER A 63 -27.68 -4.44 -4.40
C SER A 63 -26.56 -5.02 -3.54
N LYS A 64 -26.75 -5.10 -2.22
CA LYS A 64 -25.81 -5.77 -1.29
C LYS A 64 -25.59 -7.24 -1.67
N LYS A 65 -26.67 -7.98 -1.94
CA LYS A 65 -26.59 -9.40 -2.34
C LYS A 65 -25.85 -9.56 -3.70
N ILE A 66 -26.15 -8.71 -4.67
CA ILE A 66 -25.49 -8.71 -5.98
C ILE A 66 -23.99 -8.37 -5.81
N GLY A 67 -23.67 -7.37 -5.00
CA GLY A 67 -22.28 -7.02 -4.71
C GLY A 67 -21.50 -8.18 -4.10
N ARG A 68 -22.08 -8.86 -3.09
CA ARG A 68 -21.45 -10.04 -2.47
C ARG A 68 -21.28 -11.20 -3.45
N LEU A 69 -22.29 -11.42 -4.33
CA LEU A 69 -22.17 -12.42 -5.40
C LEU A 69 -21.03 -12.08 -6.37
N GLY A 70 -20.90 -10.81 -6.75
CA GLY A 70 -19.79 -10.32 -7.57
C GLY A 70 -18.43 -10.58 -6.90
N ILE A 71 -18.29 -10.25 -5.62
CA ILE A 71 -17.06 -10.52 -4.85
C ILE A 71 -16.76 -12.03 -4.88
N ASN A 72 -17.72 -12.89 -4.54
CA ASN A 72 -17.51 -14.33 -4.51
C ASN A 72 -17.11 -14.89 -5.88
N PHE A 73 -17.68 -14.36 -6.97
CA PHE A 73 -17.34 -14.77 -8.34
C PHE A 73 -15.89 -14.38 -8.69
N PHE A 74 -15.48 -13.16 -8.44
CA PHE A 74 -14.10 -12.72 -8.71
C PHE A 74 -13.07 -13.42 -7.80
N GLU A 75 -13.39 -13.63 -6.53
CA GLU A 75 -12.52 -14.38 -5.62
C GLU A 75 -12.40 -15.86 -6.03
N TRP A 76 -13.47 -16.44 -6.56
CA TRP A 76 -13.41 -17.79 -7.16
C TRP A 76 -12.51 -17.82 -8.39
N LEU A 77 -12.61 -16.84 -9.30
CA LEU A 77 -11.71 -16.73 -10.45
C LEU A 77 -10.23 -16.57 -10.03
N ARG A 78 -9.97 -15.83 -8.96
CA ARG A 78 -8.62 -15.59 -8.43
C ARG A 78 -8.07 -16.76 -7.61
N SER A 79 -8.90 -17.71 -7.21
CA SER A 79 -8.48 -18.77 -6.30
C SER A 79 -7.30 -19.59 -6.85
N ALA A 80 -7.34 -19.96 -8.14
CA ALA A 80 -6.27 -20.72 -8.79
C ALA A 80 -4.95 -19.92 -8.81
N ALA A 81 -4.99 -18.64 -9.12
CA ALA A 81 -3.81 -17.79 -9.10
C ALA A 81 -3.28 -17.59 -7.67
N ARG A 82 -4.15 -17.42 -6.70
CA ARG A 82 -3.80 -17.30 -5.28
C ARG A 82 -3.11 -18.58 -4.78
N ASP A 83 -3.60 -19.76 -5.14
CA ASP A 83 -2.99 -21.03 -4.77
C ASP A 83 -1.56 -21.15 -5.33
N GLU A 84 -1.30 -20.65 -6.54
CA GLU A 84 0.04 -20.64 -7.11
C GLU A 84 0.93 -19.59 -6.41
N PHE A 85 0.42 -18.41 -6.09
CA PHE A 85 1.17 -17.41 -5.35
C PHE A 85 1.57 -17.88 -3.94
N THR A 86 0.70 -18.63 -3.24
CA THR A 86 1.03 -19.19 -1.91
C THR A 86 2.16 -20.22 -1.96
N LYS A 87 2.35 -20.91 -3.08
CA LYS A 87 3.47 -21.81 -3.30
C LYS A 87 4.76 -21.10 -3.69
N SER A 88 4.67 -19.85 -4.12
CA SER A 88 5.81 -19.06 -4.57
C SER A 88 6.66 -18.59 -3.40
N ARG A 89 7.99 -18.56 -3.59
CA ARG A 89 8.93 -17.95 -2.65
C ARG A 89 9.15 -16.44 -2.93
N HIS A 90 8.64 -15.95 -4.05
CA HIS A 90 8.92 -14.60 -4.53
C HIS A 90 7.70 -13.70 -4.53
N PHE A 91 6.51 -14.26 -4.73
CA PHE A 91 5.27 -13.52 -4.83
C PHE A 91 4.40 -13.71 -3.59
N THR A 92 3.69 -12.66 -3.21
CA THR A 92 2.69 -12.68 -2.14
C THR A 92 1.30 -12.79 -2.78
N ALA A 93 0.47 -13.67 -2.27
CA ALA A 93 -0.92 -13.75 -2.73
C ALA A 93 -1.68 -12.47 -2.34
N PRO A 94 -2.50 -11.89 -3.24
CA PRO A 94 -3.32 -10.74 -2.92
C PRO A 94 -4.32 -11.08 -1.80
N ALA A 95 -4.53 -10.15 -0.87
CA ALA A 95 -5.48 -10.33 0.23
C ALA A 95 -6.94 -10.36 -0.27
N HIS A 96 -7.85 -10.86 0.55
CA HIS A 96 -9.28 -10.71 0.28
C HIS A 96 -9.72 -9.27 0.56
N ILE A 97 -10.72 -8.79 -0.18
CA ILE A 97 -11.26 -7.44 0.02
C ILE A 97 -11.78 -7.23 1.46
N ASP A 98 -12.31 -8.27 2.09
CA ASP A 98 -12.74 -8.22 3.49
C ASP A 98 -11.56 -7.98 4.46
N ASP A 99 -10.34 -8.44 4.13
CA ASP A 99 -9.14 -8.19 4.91
C ASP A 99 -8.65 -6.75 4.74
N LEU A 100 -8.66 -6.23 3.49
CA LEU A 100 -8.33 -4.82 3.23
C LEU A 100 -9.29 -3.89 3.99
N ALA A 101 -10.58 -4.19 3.98
CA ALA A 101 -11.59 -3.44 4.74
C ALA A 101 -11.31 -3.49 6.24
N ARG A 102 -10.96 -4.67 6.78
CA ARG A 102 -10.60 -4.84 8.18
C ARG A 102 -9.37 -4.00 8.55
N TYR A 103 -8.33 -4.00 7.73
CA TYR A 103 -7.14 -3.16 7.96
C TYR A 103 -7.48 -1.67 7.94
N ALA A 104 -8.28 -1.23 6.97
CA ALA A 104 -8.64 0.17 6.83
C ALA A 104 -9.47 0.72 7.99
N ARG A 105 -10.40 -0.08 8.57
CA ARG A 105 -11.30 0.34 9.65
C ARG A 105 -10.59 0.91 10.87
N ASP A 106 -9.39 0.45 11.16
CA ASP A 106 -8.63 0.93 12.31
C ASP A 106 -8.08 2.35 12.11
N ILE A 107 -8.06 2.83 10.87
CA ILE A 107 -7.50 4.14 10.49
C ILE A 107 -8.58 5.08 9.96
N VAL A 108 -9.46 4.60 9.08
CA VAL A 108 -10.50 5.40 8.42
C VAL A 108 -11.82 4.65 8.38
N SER A 109 -12.92 5.40 8.35
CA SER A 109 -14.26 4.82 8.19
C SER A 109 -14.45 4.31 6.76
N GLU A 110 -15.13 3.16 6.60
CA GLU A 110 -15.62 2.66 5.30
C GLU A 110 -16.62 3.61 4.62
N GLY A 111 -17.11 4.62 5.32
CA GLY A 111 -17.91 5.70 4.75
C GLY A 111 -17.15 6.60 3.79
N ASN A 112 -15.82 6.57 3.81
CA ASN A 112 -14.97 7.24 2.81
C ASN A 112 -14.96 6.42 1.51
N GLN A 113 -15.98 6.59 0.66
CA GLN A 113 -16.20 5.78 -0.54
C GLN A 113 -16.03 6.52 -1.87
N THR A 114 -15.63 7.80 -1.83
CA THR A 114 -15.40 8.59 -3.04
C THR A 114 -14.04 8.23 -3.64
N GLY A 115 -14.01 7.98 -4.95
CA GLY A 115 -12.81 7.51 -5.62
C GLY A 115 -12.32 6.18 -5.03
N GLU A 116 -11.04 6.07 -4.72
CA GLU A 116 -10.42 4.93 -4.08
C GLU A 116 -10.86 4.77 -2.61
N GLY A 117 -11.27 5.86 -1.98
CA GLY A 117 -11.82 5.87 -0.64
C GLY A 117 -10.97 5.12 0.38
N TRP A 118 -11.63 4.40 1.33
CA TRP A 118 -10.96 3.61 2.36
C TRP A 118 -10.01 2.54 1.80
N PHE A 119 -10.25 2.09 0.58
CA PHE A 119 -9.45 1.06 -0.09
C PHE A 119 -7.98 1.46 -0.23
N LEU A 120 -7.69 2.72 -0.55
CA LEU A 120 -6.32 3.23 -0.63
C LEU A 120 -5.54 3.07 0.69
N THR A 121 -6.21 3.36 1.81
CA THR A 121 -5.63 3.11 3.15
C THR A 121 -5.43 1.61 3.39
N GLY A 122 -6.38 0.78 2.96
CA GLY A 122 -6.32 -0.68 3.05
C GLY A 122 -5.14 -1.26 2.27
N GLU A 123 -4.91 -0.81 1.04
CA GLU A 123 -3.75 -1.21 0.22
C GLU A 123 -2.41 -0.86 0.89
N MET A 124 -2.29 0.35 1.46
CA MET A 124 -1.07 0.73 2.17
C MET A 124 -0.80 -0.20 3.36
N LEU A 125 -1.84 -0.56 4.11
CA LEU A 125 -1.73 -1.46 5.25
C LEU A 125 -1.40 -2.90 4.83
N GLU A 126 -2.01 -3.41 3.76
CA GLU A 126 -1.66 -4.71 3.19
C GLU A 126 -0.17 -4.76 2.81
N LEU A 127 0.32 -3.75 2.12
CA LEU A 127 1.74 -3.66 1.74
C LEU A 127 2.66 -3.66 2.97
N ILE A 128 2.32 -2.91 4.02
CA ILE A 128 3.09 -2.90 5.27
C ILE A 128 3.09 -4.30 5.90
N HIS A 129 1.94 -4.95 6.03
CA HIS A 129 1.80 -6.27 6.64
C HIS A 129 2.48 -7.38 5.83
N THR A 130 2.56 -7.23 4.50
CA THR A 130 3.23 -8.20 3.61
C THR A 130 4.72 -7.91 3.39
N GLY A 131 5.32 -7.01 4.19
CA GLY A 131 6.75 -6.74 4.18
C GLY A 131 7.21 -5.77 3.08
N THR A 132 6.31 -4.90 2.62
CA THR A 132 6.61 -3.82 1.68
C THR A 132 6.34 -2.46 2.35
N PRO A 133 7.16 -2.04 3.34
CA PRO A 133 6.89 -0.85 4.13
C PRO A 133 7.25 0.47 3.44
N ASN A 134 7.96 0.42 2.30
CA ASN A 134 8.25 1.60 1.50
C ASN A 134 7.14 1.78 0.48
N ILE A 135 6.48 2.94 0.45
CA ILE A 135 5.29 3.14 -0.38
C ILE A 135 5.35 4.51 -1.06
N VAL A 136 5.09 4.52 -2.37
CA VAL A 136 4.79 5.73 -3.14
C VAL A 136 3.28 5.79 -3.35
N CYS A 137 2.65 6.81 -2.79
CA CYS A 137 1.24 7.12 -3.01
C CYS A 137 1.13 8.16 -4.13
N THR A 138 0.70 7.72 -5.31
CA THR A 138 0.59 8.55 -6.51
C THR A 138 -0.77 9.23 -6.58
N GLN A 139 -0.80 10.52 -6.89
CA GLN A 139 -2.06 11.25 -6.94
C GLN A 139 -2.00 12.45 -7.88
N PRO A 140 -3.13 12.87 -8.50
CA PRO A 140 -3.25 14.20 -9.08
C PRO A 140 -3.30 15.25 -7.97
N PHE A 141 -2.80 16.45 -8.23
CA PHE A 141 -2.95 17.58 -7.31
C PHE A 141 -4.44 17.85 -7.02
N ALA A 142 -4.75 18.12 -5.76
CA ALA A 142 -6.11 18.40 -5.30
C ALA A 142 -7.13 17.26 -5.52
N CYS A 143 -6.71 16.04 -5.81
CA CYS A 143 -7.60 14.88 -5.75
C CYS A 143 -8.06 14.66 -4.31
N LEU A 144 -9.30 15.07 -4.01
CA LEU A 144 -9.82 15.07 -2.63
C LEU A 144 -9.72 13.71 -1.93
N PRO A 145 -10.20 12.59 -2.52
CA PRO A 145 -10.10 11.28 -1.86
C PRO A 145 -8.66 10.92 -1.51
N ASN A 146 -7.75 11.08 -2.47
CA ASN A 146 -6.34 10.75 -2.25
C ASN A 146 -5.67 11.63 -1.19
N HIS A 147 -6.08 12.91 -1.07
CA HIS A 147 -5.58 13.78 -0.02
C HIS A 147 -6.10 13.38 1.36
N VAL A 148 -7.35 12.91 1.47
CA VAL A 148 -7.95 12.50 2.75
C VAL A 148 -7.45 11.12 3.18
N VAL A 149 -7.67 10.09 2.36
CA VAL A 149 -7.42 8.68 2.73
C VAL A 149 -6.06 8.14 2.25
N GLY A 150 -5.32 8.91 1.45
CA GLY A 150 -3.94 8.64 1.07
C GLY A 150 -2.97 9.49 1.89
N LYS A 151 -2.74 10.74 1.46
CA LYS A 151 -1.79 11.65 2.10
C LYS A 151 -2.14 11.98 3.55
N GLY A 152 -3.44 12.14 3.86
CA GLY A 152 -3.92 12.53 5.20
C GLY A 152 -3.64 11.49 6.27
N VAL A 153 -3.62 10.20 5.93
CA VAL A 153 -3.38 9.11 6.89
C VAL A 153 -1.91 8.75 7.09
N ILE A 154 -0.98 9.29 6.26
CA ILE A 154 0.45 8.91 6.30
C ILE A 154 1.06 9.13 7.70
N LYS A 155 0.70 10.24 8.38
CA LYS A 155 1.22 10.53 9.72
C LYS A 155 0.79 9.45 10.72
N GLU A 156 -0.47 9.03 10.68
CA GLU A 156 -1.01 7.99 11.54
C GLU A 156 -0.40 6.62 11.22
N LEU A 157 -0.25 6.29 9.94
CA LEU A 157 0.41 5.05 9.53
C LEU A 157 1.86 4.98 10.03
N ARG A 158 2.61 6.07 9.90
CA ARG A 158 3.99 6.14 10.42
C ARG A 158 4.06 6.04 11.96
N HIS A 159 3.07 6.56 12.66
CA HIS A 159 2.97 6.46 14.12
C HIS A 159 2.69 5.02 14.56
N ARG A 160 1.75 4.33 13.92
CA ARG A 160 1.41 2.93 14.23
C ARG A 160 2.43 1.93 13.71
N TYR A 161 3.05 2.25 12.59
CA TYR A 161 4.05 1.40 11.92
C TYR A 161 5.35 2.19 11.70
N PRO A 162 6.19 2.35 12.75
CA PRO A 162 7.39 3.20 12.69
C PRO A 162 8.41 2.78 11.62
N GLY A 163 8.35 1.53 11.15
CA GLY A 163 9.16 1.04 10.03
C GLY A 163 8.67 1.46 8.64
N SER A 164 7.47 2.07 8.54
CA SER A 164 6.91 2.48 7.27
C SER A 164 7.57 3.75 6.73
N ASN A 165 7.81 3.77 5.42
CA ASN A 165 8.47 4.85 4.69
C ASN A 165 7.59 5.23 3.50
N ILE A 166 6.58 6.08 3.75
CA ILE A 166 5.53 6.41 2.79
C ILE A 166 5.74 7.83 2.28
N VAL A 167 5.66 8.03 0.96
CA VAL A 167 5.72 9.35 0.32
C VAL A 167 4.53 9.53 -0.61
N ALA A 168 3.84 10.68 -0.52
CA ALA A 168 2.83 11.06 -1.50
C ALA A 168 3.48 11.92 -2.58
N ILE A 169 3.22 11.60 -3.84
CA ILE A 169 3.75 12.31 -5.02
C ILE A 169 2.58 12.79 -5.86
N ASP A 170 2.55 14.10 -6.10
CA ASP A 170 1.56 14.72 -6.97
C ASP A 170 2.05 14.66 -8.43
N TYR A 171 1.21 14.12 -9.33
CA TYR A 171 1.48 14.00 -10.77
C TYR A 171 0.48 14.86 -11.55
N ASP A 172 0.94 15.99 -12.05
CA ASP A 172 0.17 16.94 -12.84
C ASP A 172 1.00 17.44 -14.01
N PRO A 173 0.39 17.88 -15.11
CA PRO A 173 1.13 18.42 -16.24
C PRO A 173 2.04 19.61 -15.92
N GLY A 174 1.72 20.37 -14.87
CA GLY A 174 2.54 21.50 -14.39
C GLY A 174 3.45 21.18 -13.20
N ALA A 175 3.45 19.93 -12.72
CA ALA A 175 4.28 19.56 -11.59
C ALA A 175 5.75 19.42 -11.99
N SER A 176 6.64 19.78 -11.08
CA SER A 176 8.08 19.65 -11.30
C SER A 176 8.55 18.20 -11.20
N GLU A 177 8.92 17.60 -12.33
CA GLU A 177 9.51 16.25 -12.37
C GLU A 177 10.74 16.13 -11.47
N VAL A 178 11.55 17.18 -11.38
CA VAL A 178 12.74 17.21 -10.51
C VAL A 178 12.34 17.07 -9.05
N ASN A 179 11.25 17.72 -8.61
CA ASN A 179 10.77 17.59 -7.25
C ASN A 179 10.22 16.20 -6.97
N GLN A 180 9.48 15.61 -7.91
CA GLN A 180 8.99 14.23 -7.83
C GLN A 180 10.16 13.25 -7.68
N LEU A 181 11.15 13.35 -8.59
CA LEU A 181 12.35 12.52 -8.59
C LEU A 181 13.13 12.63 -7.28
N ASN A 182 13.36 13.85 -6.79
CA ASN A 182 14.09 14.07 -5.55
C ASN A 182 13.40 13.43 -4.34
N ARG A 183 12.08 13.51 -4.26
CA ARG A 183 11.30 12.89 -3.18
C ARG A 183 11.34 11.36 -3.25
N ILE A 184 11.26 10.79 -4.45
CA ILE A 184 11.39 9.36 -4.67
C ILE A 184 12.79 8.88 -4.28
N LYS A 185 13.85 9.56 -4.73
CA LYS A 185 15.24 9.22 -4.39
C LYS A 185 15.52 9.33 -2.89
N LEU A 186 14.95 10.32 -2.20
CA LEU A 186 15.05 10.43 -0.74
C LEU A 186 14.36 9.24 -0.03
N MET A 187 13.18 8.85 -0.49
CA MET A 187 12.49 7.66 0.00
C MET A 187 13.32 6.40 -0.23
N LEU A 188 13.88 6.20 -1.43
CA LEU A 188 14.74 5.06 -1.77
C LEU A 188 16.04 5.03 -0.94
N SER A 189 16.64 6.19 -0.67
CA SER A 189 17.80 6.28 0.23
C SER A 189 17.47 5.76 1.62
N THR A 190 16.29 6.13 2.14
CA THR A 190 15.80 5.62 3.43
C THR A 190 15.50 4.12 3.38
N ALA A 191 14.88 3.64 2.30
CA ALA A 191 14.60 2.21 2.09
C ALA A 191 15.86 1.37 2.09
N ASN A 192 16.90 1.81 1.37
CA ASN A 192 18.20 1.13 1.33
C ASN A 192 18.89 1.12 2.70
N LYS A 193 18.87 2.23 3.46
CA LYS A 193 19.40 2.28 4.82
C LYS A 193 18.68 1.31 5.76
N ASN A 194 17.34 1.21 5.67
CA ASN A 194 16.56 0.30 6.49
C ASN A 194 16.86 -1.16 6.13
N LEU A 195 16.97 -1.47 4.84
CA LEU A 195 17.35 -2.81 4.38
C LEU A 195 18.75 -3.20 4.84
N ALA A 196 19.72 -2.28 4.78
CA ALA A 196 21.08 -2.52 5.27
C ALA A 196 21.09 -2.82 6.78
N LYS A 197 20.30 -2.09 7.58
CA LYS A 197 20.17 -2.36 9.03
C LYS A 197 19.55 -3.73 9.32
N GLN A 198 18.55 -4.15 8.55
CA GLN A 198 17.93 -5.47 8.70
C GLN A 198 18.87 -6.64 8.31
N ASN A 199 19.81 -6.40 7.40
CA ASN A 199 20.77 -7.40 6.96
C ASN A 199 22.10 -7.35 7.76
N ALA A 200 22.32 -6.36 8.62
CA ALA A 200 23.48 -6.30 9.51
C ALA A 200 23.35 -7.44 10.57
N PRO A 201 24.41 -8.25 10.80
CA PRO A 201 24.39 -9.23 11.86
C PRO A 201 24.16 -8.51 13.19
N GLU A 202 23.25 -9.05 14.02
CA GLU A 202 23.08 -8.58 15.40
C GLU A 202 24.45 -8.60 16.09
N GLN A 203 25.03 -7.43 16.33
CA GLN A 203 26.11 -7.32 17.31
C GLN A 203 25.51 -7.67 18.65
N LYS A 204 25.70 -8.93 19.08
CA LYS A 204 25.49 -9.33 20.46
C LYS A 204 26.34 -8.41 21.31
N ASP A 205 25.68 -7.61 22.15
CA ASP A 205 26.32 -6.86 23.24
C ASP A 205 27.14 -7.83 24.12
N GLN A 206 28.43 -7.98 23.77
CA GLN A 206 29.45 -8.55 24.66
C GLN A 206 30.05 -7.44 25.54
N ALA A 207 29.18 -6.69 26.20
CA ALA A 207 29.61 -5.66 27.15
C ALA A 207 28.87 -5.79 28.49
N ALA A 208 28.75 -7.01 29.01
CA ALA A 208 28.29 -7.24 30.39
C ALA A 208 29.02 -8.42 31.01
N GLY A 209 30.35 -8.29 31.15
CA GLY A 209 31.15 -9.37 31.74
C GLY A 209 32.55 -8.97 32.11
N LEU A 210 32.73 -7.78 32.67
CA LEU A 210 34.03 -7.41 33.30
C LEU A 210 33.81 -6.28 34.30
N SER A 211 33.34 -6.59 35.48
CA SER A 211 33.68 -5.88 36.72
C SER A 211 33.12 -6.61 37.95
N LEU A 212 33.82 -7.59 38.40
CA LEU A 212 33.77 -8.04 39.82
C LEU A 212 35.04 -8.83 40.09
N ILE A 213 36.15 -8.15 40.22
CA ILE A 213 37.28 -8.52 41.05
C ILE A 213 37.91 -7.21 41.48
N HIS A 214 37.66 -6.83 42.78
CA HIS A 214 38.66 -6.27 43.68
C HIS A 214 38.00 -6.00 45.04
N ILE A 215 38.39 -6.91 45.98
CA ILE A 215 38.74 -6.74 47.43
C ILE A 215 37.66 -6.08 48.30
#